data_0712de71b208ee9b65e51e990a891e8e
#
_entry.id   0712de71b208ee9b65e51e990a891e8e
#
_cell.length_a   1.000
_cell.length_b   1.000
_cell.length_c   1.000
_cell.angle_alpha   90.00
_cell.angle_beta   90.00
_cell.angle_gamma   90.00
#
_symmetry.space_group_name_H-M   'P 1'
#
loop_
_entity.id
_entity.type
_entity.pdbx_description
1 polymer ?
#
loop_
_entity_poly.entity_id
_entity_poly.type
_entity_poly.pdbx_seq_one_letter_code
_entity_poly.pdbx_strand_id
1 'polypeptide(L)' 'MKAIRFVGDSLKRLREFPEDARHDAGYQLDKLQRGLQPDDFKPMPTIGKGVEEVRVREGSGTFRVIYTARLQEVVVVLHA' A
#
# COMPACT_ATOMS: atom_id res chain seq x y z
N MET A 1 16.95 -2.01 0.83
CA MET A 1 15.49 -2.12 0.98
C MET A 1 14.95 -0.91 1.72
N LYS A 2 13.88 -0.34 1.24
CA LYS A 2 13.27 0.81 1.91
C LYS A 2 12.58 0.38 3.20
N ALA A 3 12.63 1.25 4.20
CA ALA A 3 11.82 1.06 5.41
C ALA A 3 10.34 1.28 5.06
N ILE A 4 9.44 0.87 5.95
CA ILE A 4 8.02 1.14 5.79
C ILE A 4 7.50 1.81 7.05
N ARG A 5 6.64 2.81 6.87
CA ARG A 5 5.99 3.52 7.96
C ARG A 5 4.49 3.60 7.70
N PHE A 6 3.73 3.49 8.77
CA PHE A 6 2.27 3.55 8.73
C PHE A 6 1.79 4.77 9.48
N VAL A 7 1.03 5.63 8.79
CA VAL A 7 0.53 6.88 9.34
C VAL A 7 -0.85 6.63 9.97
N GLY A 8 -1.11 7.24 11.11
CA GLY A 8 -2.39 7.15 11.78
C GLY A 8 -2.75 5.70 12.12
N ASP A 9 -3.97 5.30 11.77
CA ASP A 9 -4.46 3.95 12.01
C ASP A 9 -4.32 3.01 10.81
N SER A 10 -3.47 3.38 9.83
CA SER A 10 -3.37 2.61 8.59
C SER A 10 -2.91 1.16 8.81
N LEU A 11 -1.99 0.93 9.73
CA LEU A 11 -1.56 -0.44 10.04
C LEU A 11 -2.69 -1.24 10.68
N LYS A 12 -3.43 -0.63 11.59
CA LYS A 12 -4.58 -1.29 12.23
C LYS A 12 -5.61 -1.68 11.17
N ARG A 13 -5.91 -0.77 10.25
CA ARG A 13 -6.86 -1.02 9.16
C ARG A 13 -6.37 -2.14 8.25
N LEU A 14 -5.09 -2.13 7.92
CA LEU A 14 -4.50 -3.19 7.09
C LEU A 14 -4.66 -4.54 7.77
N ARG A 15 -4.42 -4.60 9.07
CA ARG A 15 -4.54 -5.84 9.84
C ARG A 15 -5.98 -6.36 9.92
N GLU A 16 -6.96 -5.50 9.68
CA GLU A 16 -8.37 -5.86 9.66
C GLU A 16 -8.83 -6.40 8.31
N PHE A 17 -7.99 -6.35 7.28
CA PHE A 17 -8.32 -6.97 5.99
C PHE A 17 -8.51 -8.48 6.19
N PRO A 18 -9.37 -9.11 5.40
CA PRO A 18 -9.44 -10.58 5.36
C PRO A 18 -8.06 -11.17 5.10
N GLU A 19 -7.82 -12.39 5.57
CA GLU A 19 -6.50 -13.00 5.54
C GLU A 19 -5.85 -12.97 4.16
N ASP A 20 -6.59 -13.36 3.12
CA ASP A 20 -6.02 -13.39 1.76
C ASP A 20 -5.66 -12.00 1.27
N ALA A 21 -6.52 -11.02 1.54
CA ALA A 21 -6.27 -9.63 1.14
C ALA A 21 -5.09 -9.05 1.92
N ARG A 22 -5.02 -9.35 3.21
CA ARG A 22 -3.91 -8.88 4.06
C ARG A 22 -2.59 -9.46 3.56
N HIS A 23 -2.58 -10.73 3.22
CA HIS A 23 -1.38 -11.42 2.73
C HIS A 23 -0.89 -10.79 1.42
N ASP A 24 -1.80 -10.57 0.49
CA ASP A 24 -1.45 -9.95 -0.79
C ASP A 24 -1.02 -8.50 -0.61
N ALA A 25 -1.70 -7.75 0.26
CA ALA A 25 -1.29 -6.37 0.55
C ALA A 25 0.14 -6.33 1.09
N GLY A 26 0.47 -7.25 2.00
CA GLY A 26 1.83 -7.36 2.52
C GLY A 26 2.85 -7.64 1.42
N TYR A 27 2.51 -8.53 0.50
CA TYR A 27 3.36 -8.84 -0.65
C TYR A 27 3.58 -7.60 -1.54
N GLN A 28 2.52 -6.84 -1.81
CA GLN A 28 2.62 -5.63 -2.62
C GLN A 28 3.48 -4.57 -1.94
N LEU A 29 3.32 -4.40 -0.63
CA LEU A 29 4.16 -3.46 0.13
C LEU A 29 5.61 -3.90 0.14
N ASP A 30 5.87 -5.19 0.23
CA ASP A 30 7.23 -5.73 0.12
C ASP A 30 7.86 -5.38 -1.22
N LYS A 31 7.11 -5.48 -2.31
CA LYS A 31 7.59 -5.09 -3.63
C LYS A 31 7.99 -3.61 -3.65
N LEU A 32 7.17 -2.75 -3.04
CA LEU A 32 7.48 -1.33 -2.96
C LEU A 32 8.77 -1.08 -2.17
N GLN A 33 8.98 -1.82 -1.08
CA GLN A 33 10.20 -1.70 -0.30
C GLN A 33 11.43 -2.08 -1.10
N ARG A 34 11.27 -2.97 -2.06
CA ARG A 34 12.36 -3.40 -2.95
C ARG A 34 12.54 -2.49 -4.16
N GLY A 35 11.77 -1.41 -4.25
CA GLY A 35 11.82 -0.51 -5.39
C GLY A 35 11.10 -1.02 -6.62
N LEU A 36 10.26 -2.05 -6.47
CA LEU A 36 9.48 -2.61 -7.57
C LEU A 36 8.09 -2.00 -7.57
N GLN A 37 7.38 -2.17 -8.69
CA GLN A 37 6.02 -1.67 -8.80
C GLN A 37 5.02 -2.74 -8.35
N PRO A 38 3.93 -2.34 -7.70
CA PRO A 38 2.86 -3.28 -7.37
C PRO A 38 2.16 -3.80 -8.62
N ASP A 39 1.43 -4.90 -8.47
CA ASP A 39 0.74 -5.52 -9.60
C ASP A 39 -0.41 -4.67 -10.13
N ASP A 40 -1.16 -4.00 -9.25
CA ASP A 40 -2.32 -3.19 -9.64
C ASP A 40 -2.33 -1.92 -8.81
N PHE A 41 -1.96 -0.82 -9.44
CA PHE A 41 -1.90 0.47 -8.75
C PHE A 41 -2.27 1.59 -9.70
N LYS A 42 -2.59 2.75 -9.13
CA LYS A 42 -2.82 3.95 -9.92
C LYS A 42 -2.38 5.19 -9.17
N PRO A 43 -1.97 6.24 -9.87
CA PRO A 43 -1.70 7.52 -9.24
C PRO A 43 -2.95 8.14 -8.64
N MET A 44 -2.77 8.87 -7.55
CA MET A 44 -3.86 9.58 -6.85
C MET A 44 -3.46 11.05 -6.68
N PRO A 45 -3.35 11.80 -7.78
CA PRO A 45 -2.82 13.18 -7.70
C PRO A 45 -3.71 14.13 -6.92
N THR A 46 -5.00 13.83 -6.80
CA THR A 46 -5.91 14.67 -6.01
C THR A 46 -5.62 14.57 -4.51
N ILE A 47 -5.00 13.49 -4.05
CA ILE A 47 -4.60 13.36 -2.65
C ILE A 47 -3.27 14.05 -2.43
N GLY A 48 -2.34 13.87 -3.35
CA GLY A 48 -1.06 14.52 -3.27
C GLY A 48 -0.13 14.04 -4.36
N LYS A 49 0.89 14.85 -4.66
CA LYS A 49 1.88 14.50 -5.66
C LYS A 49 2.69 13.30 -5.19
N GLY A 50 2.80 12.29 -6.04
CA GLY A 50 3.53 11.07 -5.72
C GLY A 50 2.76 10.09 -4.83
N VAL A 51 1.49 10.38 -4.55
CA VAL A 51 0.62 9.45 -3.83
C VAL A 51 -0.01 8.48 -4.83
N GLU A 52 -0.04 7.21 -4.46
CA GLU A 52 -0.58 6.16 -5.30
C GLU A 52 -1.48 5.25 -4.48
N GLU A 53 -2.31 4.51 -5.16
CA GLU A 53 -3.20 3.52 -4.54
C GLU A 53 -2.86 2.15 -5.09
N VAL A 54 -2.58 1.19 -4.21
CA VAL A 54 -2.50 -0.21 -4.62
C VAL A 54 -3.84 -0.87 -4.34
N ARG A 55 -4.32 -1.66 -5.30
CA ARG A 55 -5.58 -2.37 -5.20
C ARG A 55 -5.31 -3.86 -5.07
N VAL A 56 -5.95 -4.46 -4.07
CA VAL A 56 -5.86 -5.89 -3.79
C VAL A 56 -7.24 -6.46 -3.97
N ARG A 57 -7.38 -7.38 -4.91
CA ARG A 57 -8.68 -8.00 -5.21
C ARG A 57 -8.64 -9.44 -4.75
N GLU A 58 -9.41 -9.71 -3.68
CA GLU A 58 -9.49 -11.04 -3.11
C GLU A 58 -10.94 -11.37 -2.79
N GLY A 59 -11.36 -12.59 -3.13
CA GLY A 59 -12.74 -13.01 -2.97
C GLY A 59 -13.66 -12.09 -3.74
N SER A 60 -14.68 -11.56 -3.08
CA SER A 60 -15.67 -10.66 -3.68
C SER A 60 -15.35 -9.20 -3.45
N GLY A 61 -14.21 -8.89 -2.81
CA GLY A 61 -13.91 -7.53 -2.40
C GLY A 61 -12.67 -6.93 -3.07
N THR A 62 -12.61 -5.61 -3.02
CA THR A 62 -11.43 -4.85 -3.42
C THR A 62 -10.97 -4.05 -2.22
N PHE A 63 -9.71 -4.20 -1.88
CA PHE A 63 -9.11 -3.53 -0.73
C PHE A 63 -8.03 -2.59 -1.25
N ARG A 64 -7.97 -1.39 -0.68
CA ARG A 64 -7.10 -0.34 -1.20
C ARG A 64 -6.13 0.13 -0.14
N VAL A 65 -4.89 0.37 -0.55
CA VAL A 65 -3.85 0.92 0.32
C VAL A 65 -3.31 2.16 -0.37
N ILE A 66 -3.40 3.30 0.32
CA ILE A 66 -2.89 4.58 -0.18
C ILE A 66 -1.49 4.77 0.39
N TYR A 67 -0.55 5.06 -0.47
CA TYR A 67 0.85 5.15 -0.06
C TYR A 67 1.61 6.15 -0.91
N THR A 68 2.82 6.48 -0.45
CA THR A 68 3.81 7.14 -1.30
C THR A 68 5.12 6.37 -1.17
N ALA A 69 5.78 6.13 -2.30
CA ALA A 69 7.07 5.44 -2.36
C ALA A 69 8.11 6.28 -3.11
N ARG A 70 7.84 7.57 -3.27
CA ARG A 70 8.75 8.47 -3.99
C ARG A 70 10.01 8.80 -3.21
N LEU A 71 10.00 8.61 -1.89
CA LEU A 71 11.17 8.82 -1.06
C LEU A 71 12.11 7.63 -1.23
N GLN A 72 13.42 7.90 -1.26
CA GLN A 72 14.38 6.84 -1.55
C GLN A 72 14.47 5.77 -0.46
N GLU A 73 14.23 6.15 0.78
CA GLU A 73 14.54 5.28 1.92
C GLU A 73 13.29 4.75 2.64
N VAL A 74 12.10 5.24 2.28
CA VAL A 74 10.92 4.87 3.03
C VAL A 74 9.68 4.81 2.14
N VAL A 75 8.85 3.81 2.40
CA VAL A 75 7.48 3.73 1.88
C VAL A 75 6.56 4.18 3.00
N VAL A 76 5.70 5.14 2.73
CA VAL A 76 4.78 5.66 3.74
C VAL A 76 3.37 5.25 3.37
N VAL A 77 2.73 4.47 4.23
CA VAL A 77 1.32 4.06 4.05
C VAL A 77 0.46 5.11 4.75
N LEU A 78 -0.38 5.77 3.96
CA LEU A 78 -1.20 6.88 4.42
C LEU A 78 -2.58 6.43 4.88
N HIS A 79 -3.12 5.40 4.24
CA HIS A 79 -4.47 4.92 4.53
C HIS A 79 -4.63 3.50 4.01
N ALA A 80 -5.45 2.72 4.68
CA ALA A 80 -5.78 1.37 4.23
C ALA A 80 -7.24 0.99 4.51
#